data_3734c16059ee01df03f3bdc3778248fd
#
_entry.id   3734c16059ee01df03f3bdc3778248fd
#
_cell.length_a   1.000
_cell.length_b   1.000
_cell.length_c   1.000
_cell.angle_alpha   90.00
_cell.angle_beta   90.00
_cell.angle_gamma   90.00
#
_symmetry.space_group_name_H-M   'P 1'
#
loop_
_entity.id
_entity.type
_entity.pdbx_description
1 polymer ?
#
loop_
_entity_poly.entity_id
_entity_poly.type
_entity_poly.pdbx_seq_one_letter_code
_entity_poly.pdbx_strand_id
1 'polypeptide(L)'
;TAMNEFAKFHETYGAPMSVCSAMSQGYIGYDLQNALRTELLKRGVYRSVSTVITQVTVDPYDETFYHPVKTIGRYMTAEEAAAEEKKGNYVKEEPGKGFRRIVAAPKPLDIVEIDAINALAAAGQIVIACGGGGIPVLKQGSSLKGASAVIEKDLVSGLLADQTDADMLMILTNDEFVNIKYGTPEEVALKQITAEEARTHIANHEFGVNKMLPKIEASVNFVCRREERSAVITSIDKALDAYRGKTGTVITA
;
A
#
# COMPACT_ATOMS: atom_id res chain seq x y z
N THR A 1 -1.96 -0.13 15.15
CA THR A 1 -1.18 -0.27 16.40
C THR A 1 -1.65 0.72 17.46
N ALA A 2 -1.67 2.05 17.19
CA ALA A 2 -2.09 3.07 18.17
C ALA A 2 -3.51 2.84 18.72
N MET A 3 -4.47 2.52 17.86
CA MET A 3 -5.85 2.21 18.24
C MET A 3 -5.95 0.98 19.15
N ASN A 4 -5.15 -0.03 18.88
CA ASN A 4 -5.13 -1.24 19.70
C ASN A 4 -4.46 -1.01 21.07
N GLU A 5 -3.42 -0.18 21.12
CA GLU A 5 -2.79 0.24 22.38
C GLU A 5 -3.74 1.09 23.22
N PHE A 6 -4.47 2.01 22.59
CA PHE A 6 -5.50 2.81 23.26
C PHE A 6 -6.61 1.92 23.88
N ALA A 7 -7.08 0.91 23.15
CA ALA A 7 -8.07 -0.04 23.67
C ALA A 7 -7.53 -0.84 24.86
N LYS A 8 -6.27 -1.26 24.85
CA LYS A 8 -5.63 -1.94 25.97
C LYS A 8 -5.49 -1.03 27.21
N PHE A 9 -5.12 0.24 26.99
CA PHE A 9 -4.99 1.21 28.07
C PHE A 9 -6.30 1.42 28.84
N HIS A 10 -7.43 1.36 28.13
CA HIS A 10 -8.77 1.50 28.74
C HIS A 10 -9.39 0.15 29.15
N GLU A 11 -8.59 -0.93 29.28
CA GLU A 11 -9.03 -2.27 29.65
C GLU A 11 -10.17 -2.84 28.77
N THR A 12 -10.28 -2.30 27.55
CA THR A 12 -11.24 -2.79 26.56
C THR A 12 -10.61 -3.87 25.68
N TYR A 13 -11.44 -4.75 25.10
CA TYR A 13 -10.95 -5.72 24.13
C TYR A 13 -10.33 -5.02 22.93
N GLY A 14 -9.12 -5.43 22.54
CA GLY A 14 -8.46 -4.89 21.36
C GLY A 14 -9.34 -5.08 20.11
N ALA A 15 -9.52 -4.03 19.33
CA ALA A 15 -10.29 -4.10 18.09
C ALA A 15 -9.63 -5.07 17.08
N PRO A 16 -10.41 -5.83 16.29
CA PRO A 16 -9.89 -6.63 15.20
C PRO A 16 -9.04 -5.80 14.24
N MET A 17 -8.05 -6.42 13.59
CA MET A 17 -7.16 -5.70 12.66
C MET A 17 -7.91 -4.99 11.53
N SER A 18 -8.95 -5.61 11.00
CA SER A 18 -9.83 -5.01 9.98
C SER A 18 -10.50 -3.73 10.48
N VAL A 19 -10.98 -3.70 11.72
CA VAL A 19 -11.56 -2.51 12.35
C VAL A 19 -10.48 -1.43 12.55
N CYS A 20 -9.29 -1.80 13.03
CA CYS A 20 -8.17 -0.87 13.14
C CYS A 20 -7.76 -0.26 11.79
N SER A 21 -7.81 -1.05 10.72
CA SER A 21 -7.57 -0.57 9.35
C SER A 21 -8.64 0.43 8.91
N ALA A 22 -9.92 0.14 9.14
CA ALA A 22 -11.02 1.06 8.84
C ALA A 22 -10.90 2.38 9.61
N MET A 23 -10.62 2.33 10.91
CA MET A 23 -10.39 3.53 11.73
C MET A 23 -9.20 4.35 11.23
N SER A 24 -8.12 3.69 10.80
CA SER A 24 -6.95 4.36 10.23
C SER A 24 -7.28 5.04 8.90
N GLN A 25 -8.06 4.40 8.04
CA GLN A 25 -8.53 5.01 6.78
C GLN A 25 -9.39 6.24 7.05
N GLY A 26 -10.31 6.18 8.00
CA GLY A 26 -11.15 7.31 8.40
C GLY A 26 -10.32 8.47 8.93
N TYR A 27 -9.40 8.22 9.86
CA TYR A 27 -8.55 9.24 10.47
C TYR A 27 -7.63 9.93 9.45
N ILE A 28 -6.83 9.15 8.72
CA ILE A 28 -5.89 9.69 7.73
C ILE A 28 -6.64 10.29 6.54
N GLY A 29 -7.72 9.64 6.11
CA GLY A 29 -8.56 10.13 5.02
C GLY A 29 -9.19 11.49 5.35
N TYR A 30 -9.66 11.70 6.56
CA TYR A 30 -10.17 12.98 7.04
C TYR A 30 -9.12 14.09 6.96
N ASP A 31 -7.90 13.83 7.45
CA ASP A 31 -6.81 14.81 7.41
C ASP A 31 -6.42 15.17 5.96
N LEU A 32 -6.24 14.16 5.10
CA LEU A 32 -5.94 14.35 3.68
C LEU A 32 -7.05 15.09 2.95
N GLN A 33 -8.31 14.72 3.20
CA GLN A 33 -9.47 15.37 2.60
C GLN A 33 -9.52 16.87 2.91
N ASN A 34 -9.29 17.24 4.16
CA ASN A 34 -9.26 18.63 4.58
C ASN A 34 -8.06 19.39 4.00
N ALA A 35 -6.87 18.79 4.02
CA ALA A 35 -5.67 19.39 3.46
C ALA A 35 -5.81 19.64 1.95
N LEU A 36 -6.24 18.63 1.20
CA LEU A 36 -6.46 18.75 -0.25
C LEU A 36 -7.54 19.78 -0.58
N ARG A 37 -8.68 19.76 0.12
CA ARG A 37 -9.74 20.75 -0.07
C ARG A 37 -9.23 22.18 0.17
N THR A 38 -8.45 22.37 1.23
CA THR A 38 -7.86 23.68 1.55
C THR A 38 -6.95 24.17 0.43
N GLU A 39 -6.07 23.31 -0.07
CA GLU A 39 -5.15 23.67 -1.16
C GLU A 39 -5.88 23.94 -2.50
N LEU A 40 -6.92 23.18 -2.80
CA LEU A 40 -7.74 23.41 -3.98
C LEU A 40 -8.43 24.77 -3.92
N LEU A 41 -9.06 25.10 -2.79
CA LEU A 41 -9.75 26.40 -2.61
C LEU A 41 -8.78 27.57 -2.69
N LYS A 42 -7.57 27.49 -2.11
CA LYS A 42 -6.53 28.52 -2.26
C LYS A 42 -6.14 28.77 -3.73
N ARG A 43 -6.31 27.80 -4.60
CA ARG A 43 -6.01 27.88 -6.03
C ARG A 43 -7.23 28.16 -6.90
N GLY A 44 -8.37 28.46 -6.28
CA GLY A 44 -9.63 28.71 -6.99
C GLY A 44 -10.23 27.47 -7.66
N VAL A 45 -9.84 26.27 -7.23
CA VAL A 45 -10.35 25.01 -7.77
C VAL A 45 -11.45 24.47 -6.85
N TYR A 46 -12.67 24.41 -7.39
CA TYR A 46 -13.86 23.94 -6.66
C TYR A 46 -14.14 22.48 -7.02
N ARG A 47 -13.43 21.55 -6.38
CA ARG A 47 -13.67 20.11 -6.52
C ARG A 47 -13.91 19.48 -5.15
N SER A 48 -14.84 18.55 -5.08
CA SER A 48 -15.08 17.75 -3.90
C SER A 48 -13.94 16.74 -3.72
N VAL A 49 -13.55 16.52 -2.46
CA VAL A 49 -12.61 15.47 -2.08
C VAL A 49 -13.38 14.53 -1.17
N SER A 50 -13.41 13.26 -1.51
CA SER A 50 -14.16 12.23 -0.77
C SER A 50 -13.24 11.09 -0.33
N THR A 51 -13.39 10.64 0.91
CA THR A 51 -12.70 9.46 1.43
C THR A 51 -13.64 8.28 1.42
N VAL A 52 -13.24 7.19 0.79
CA VAL A 52 -13.98 5.92 0.75
C VAL A 52 -13.28 4.91 1.64
N ILE A 53 -13.97 4.41 2.66
CA ILE A 53 -13.51 3.26 3.45
C ILE A 53 -13.53 2.06 2.52
N THR A 54 -12.37 1.46 2.29
CA THR A 54 -12.18 0.51 1.19
C THR A 54 -11.77 -0.85 1.72
N GLN A 55 -12.52 -1.88 1.30
CA GLN A 55 -12.24 -3.29 1.54
C GLN A 55 -11.58 -3.91 0.31
N VAL A 56 -10.66 -4.84 0.55
CA VAL A 56 -9.95 -5.54 -0.52
C VAL A 56 -10.04 -7.04 -0.26
N THR A 57 -10.58 -7.79 -1.21
CA THR A 57 -10.69 -9.24 -1.09
C THR A 57 -9.33 -9.90 -1.27
N VAL A 58 -9.10 -10.96 -0.51
CA VAL A 58 -7.89 -11.78 -0.56
C VAL A 58 -8.26 -13.26 -0.62
N ASP A 59 -7.35 -14.08 -1.14
CA ASP A 59 -7.53 -15.53 -1.16
C ASP A 59 -7.38 -16.09 0.27
N PRO A 60 -8.39 -16.82 0.80
CA PRO A 60 -8.28 -17.47 2.09
C PRO A 60 -7.18 -18.54 2.16
N TYR A 61 -6.73 -19.02 1.02
CA TYR A 61 -5.68 -20.04 0.89
C TYR A 61 -4.32 -19.46 0.52
N ASP A 62 -4.17 -18.13 0.54
CA ASP A 62 -2.88 -17.49 0.31
C ASP A 62 -1.85 -18.03 1.33
N GLU A 63 -0.68 -18.43 0.82
CA GLU A 63 0.38 -19.07 1.60
C GLU A 63 0.83 -18.23 2.80
N THR A 64 0.73 -16.91 2.69
CA THR A 64 1.12 -16.00 3.78
C THR A 64 0.27 -16.13 5.03
N PHE A 65 -0.93 -16.72 4.97
CA PHE A 65 -1.72 -17.05 6.15
C PHE A 65 -1.12 -18.20 6.97
N TYR A 66 -0.41 -19.08 6.31
CA TYR A 66 0.29 -20.22 6.95
C TYR A 66 1.72 -19.86 7.33
N HIS A 67 2.35 -18.96 6.57
CA HIS A 67 3.72 -18.51 6.75
C HIS A 67 3.81 -16.98 6.80
N PRO A 68 3.32 -16.35 7.90
CA PRO A 68 3.32 -14.90 8.00
C PRO A 68 4.74 -14.34 8.08
N VAL A 69 4.98 -13.25 7.33
CA VAL A 69 6.33 -12.64 7.25
C VAL A 69 6.31 -11.12 7.45
N LYS A 70 5.14 -10.48 7.35
CA LYS A 70 5.05 -9.02 7.41
C LYS A 70 5.12 -8.52 8.84
N THR A 71 6.19 -7.82 9.18
CA THR A 71 6.35 -7.21 10.50
C THR A 71 5.45 -6.00 10.67
N ILE A 72 4.76 -5.93 11.80
CA ILE A 72 3.89 -4.82 12.18
C ILE A 72 4.16 -4.38 13.63
N GLY A 73 3.68 -3.19 13.96
CA GLY A 73 3.71 -2.69 15.32
C GLY A 73 5.09 -2.22 15.81
N ARG A 74 5.17 -1.95 17.11
CA ARG A 74 6.40 -1.55 17.80
C ARG A 74 7.28 -2.75 18.13
N TYR A 75 8.51 -2.49 18.50
CA TYR A 75 9.36 -3.49 19.13
C TYR A 75 8.82 -3.84 20.53
N MET A 76 8.95 -5.09 20.89
CA MET A 76 8.49 -5.69 22.15
C MET A 76 9.68 -6.32 22.87
N THR A 77 9.58 -6.44 24.21
CA THR A 77 10.48 -7.28 25.01
C THR A 77 10.17 -8.77 24.80
N ALA A 78 11.03 -9.65 25.27
CA ALA A 78 10.80 -11.09 25.21
C ALA A 78 9.53 -11.53 25.98
N GLU A 79 9.25 -10.88 27.13
CA GLU A 79 8.05 -11.16 27.93
C GLU A 79 6.77 -10.72 27.21
N GLU A 80 6.78 -9.54 26.58
CA GLU A 80 5.67 -9.06 25.76
C GLU A 80 5.44 -9.96 24.53
N ALA A 81 6.52 -10.43 23.90
CA ALA A 81 6.46 -11.36 22.78
C ALA A 81 5.82 -12.69 23.18
N ALA A 82 6.28 -13.29 24.30
CA ALA A 82 5.68 -14.53 24.84
C ALA A 82 4.19 -14.35 25.21
N ALA A 83 3.78 -13.15 25.66
CA ALA A 83 2.38 -12.86 25.93
C ALA A 83 1.55 -12.77 24.64
N GLU A 84 2.10 -12.26 23.55
CA GLU A 84 1.43 -12.24 22.23
C GLU A 84 1.34 -13.64 21.61
N GLU A 85 2.36 -14.49 21.75
CA GLU A 85 2.33 -15.89 21.29
C GLU A 85 1.25 -16.72 22.03
N LYS A 86 1.10 -16.52 23.34
CA LYS A 86 0.00 -17.15 24.11
C LYS A 86 -1.40 -16.77 23.63
N LYS A 87 -1.54 -15.63 22.96
CA LYS A 87 -2.80 -15.19 22.31
C LYS A 87 -2.95 -15.75 20.89
N GLY A 88 -2.01 -16.58 20.41
CA GLY A 88 -2.00 -17.11 19.06
C GLY A 88 -1.46 -16.16 18.00
N ASN A 89 -0.76 -15.07 18.40
CA ASN A 89 -0.09 -14.18 17.47
C ASN A 89 1.32 -14.68 17.15
N TYR A 90 1.75 -14.48 15.92
CA TYR A 90 3.12 -14.78 15.50
C TYR A 90 4.03 -13.59 15.81
N VAL A 91 5.23 -13.88 16.28
CA VAL A 91 6.28 -12.88 16.55
C VAL A 91 7.59 -13.31 15.91
N LYS A 92 8.44 -12.34 15.61
CA LYS A 92 9.77 -12.55 15.06
C LYS A 92 10.76 -11.68 15.82
N GLU A 93 11.89 -12.28 16.19
CA GLU A 93 13.02 -11.57 16.75
C GLU A 93 13.78 -10.82 15.64
N GLU A 94 14.11 -9.56 15.90
CA GLU A 94 15.05 -8.77 15.10
C GLU A 94 16.31 -8.55 15.98
N PRO A 95 17.45 -9.15 15.64
CA PRO A 95 18.67 -9.10 16.48
C PRO A 95 19.05 -7.66 16.84
N GLY A 96 19.27 -7.43 18.13
CA GLY A 96 19.65 -6.11 18.68
C GLY A 96 18.51 -5.08 18.78
N LYS A 97 17.27 -5.43 18.37
CA LYS A 97 16.12 -4.50 18.43
C LYS A 97 14.95 -5.03 19.25
N GLY A 98 14.88 -6.36 19.47
CA GLY A 98 13.79 -7.02 20.17
C GLY A 98 12.83 -7.74 19.22
N PHE A 99 11.59 -7.92 19.65
CA PHE A 99 10.59 -8.71 18.95
C PHE A 99 9.55 -7.83 18.25
N ARG A 100 9.04 -8.30 17.11
CA ARG A 100 7.90 -7.68 16.44
C ARG A 100 6.84 -8.72 16.07
N ARG A 101 5.60 -8.29 16.11
CA ARG A 101 4.50 -9.10 15.59
C ARG A 101 4.65 -9.24 14.08
N ILE A 102 4.38 -10.45 13.57
CA ILE A 102 4.29 -10.73 12.14
C ILE A 102 2.88 -11.18 11.80
N VAL A 103 2.43 -10.82 10.60
CA VAL A 103 1.09 -11.15 10.10
C VAL A 103 1.16 -11.59 8.64
N ALA A 104 0.09 -12.21 8.16
CA ALA A 104 -0.07 -12.51 6.74
C ALA A 104 -0.07 -11.23 5.90
N ALA A 105 0.44 -11.34 4.67
CA ALA A 105 0.43 -10.27 3.68
C ALA A 105 -0.04 -10.82 2.33
N PRO A 106 -1.32 -11.23 2.23
CA PRO A 106 -1.85 -11.85 1.02
C PRO A 106 -1.90 -10.87 -0.14
N LYS A 107 -1.91 -11.40 -1.36
CA LYS A 107 -2.09 -10.62 -2.58
C LYS A 107 -3.52 -10.08 -2.68
N PRO A 108 -3.71 -8.82 -3.11
CA PRO A 108 -5.04 -8.28 -3.35
C PRO A 108 -5.66 -8.94 -4.58
N LEU A 109 -6.96 -9.25 -4.51
CA LEU A 109 -7.71 -9.82 -5.61
C LEU A 109 -8.66 -8.82 -6.25
N ASP A 110 -9.43 -8.10 -5.42
CA ASP A 110 -10.48 -7.22 -5.91
C ASP A 110 -10.82 -6.13 -4.89
N ILE A 111 -11.23 -4.96 -5.36
CA ILE A 111 -11.63 -3.81 -4.53
C ILE A 111 -13.15 -3.80 -4.44
N VAL A 112 -13.69 -3.97 -3.22
CA VAL A 112 -15.13 -4.12 -3.02
C VAL A 112 -15.91 -2.87 -3.41
N GLU A 113 -15.39 -1.69 -3.09
CA GLU A 113 -16.06 -0.41 -3.32
C GLU A 113 -15.68 0.23 -4.68
N ILE A 114 -15.19 -0.54 -5.64
CA ILE A 114 -14.68 -0.02 -6.92
C ILE A 114 -15.74 0.76 -7.71
N ASP A 115 -16.98 0.29 -7.70
CA ASP A 115 -18.06 0.97 -8.42
C ASP A 115 -18.35 2.36 -7.84
N ALA A 116 -18.33 2.50 -6.52
CA ALA A 116 -18.47 3.78 -5.82
C ALA A 116 -17.30 4.72 -6.14
N ILE A 117 -16.07 4.20 -6.13
CA ILE A 117 -14.86 4.95 -6.46
C ILE A 117 -14.94 5.46 -7.90
N ASN A 118 -15.30 4.61 -8.86
CA ASN A 118 -15.45 4.98 -10.26
C ASN A 118 -16.58 6.03 -10.47
N ALA A 119 -17.71 5.89 -9.80
CA ALA A 119 -18.80 6.85 -9.88
C ALA A 119 -18.38 8.24 -9.37
N LEU A 120 -17.66 8.30 -8.25
CA LEU A 120 -17.14 9.55 -7.70
C LEU A 120 -16.09 10.19 -8.63
N ALA A 121 -15.17 9.38 -9.16
CA ALA A 121 -14.16 9.86 -10.10
C ALA A 121 -14.77 10.37 -11.40
N ALA A 122 -15.75 9.65 -11.97
CA ALA A 122 -16.50 10.07 -13.16
C ALA A 122 -17.29 11.37 -12.94
N ALA A 123 -17.75 11.62 -11.70
CA ALA A 123 -18.36 12.90 -11.31
C ALA A 123 -17.31 14.03 -11.11
N GLY A 124 -16.03 13.80 -11.42
CA GLY A 124 -14.95 14.78 -11.32
C GLY A 124 -14.45 15.04 -9.91
N GLN A 125 -14.79 14.18 -8.95
CA GLN A 125 -14.29 14.27 -7.58
C GLN A 125 -12.85 13.74 -7.45
N ILE A 126 -12.15 14.21 -6.44
CA ILE A 126 -10.88 13.62 -6.00
C ILE A 126 -11.21 12.55 -4.96
N VAL A 127 -10.81 11.32 -5.21
CA VAL A 127 -11.16 10.18 -4.36
C VAL A 127 -9.92 9.69 -3.60
N ILE A 128 -10.04 9.60 -2.28
CA ILE A 128 -9.06 8.97 -1.39
C ILE A 128 -9.60 7.57 -1.09
N ALA A 129 -8.91 6.55 -1.57
CA ALA A 129 -9.34 5.16 -1.42
C ALA A 129 -8.17 4.23 -1.07
N CYS A 130 -8.47 3.03 -0.65
CA CYS A 130 -7.49 1.97 -0.35
C CYS A 130 -6.40 2.35 0.65
N GLY A 131 -6.68 3.26 1.58
CA GLY A 131 -5.70 3.71 2.58
C GLY A 131 -5.05 2.53 3.31
N GLY A 132 -3.71 2.55 3.41
CA GLY A 132 -2.93 1.48 4.04
C GLY A 132 -2.92 0.13 3.31
N GLY A 133 -3.44 0.05 2.08
CA GLY A 133 -3.63 -1.17 1.31
C GLY A 133 -5.05 -1.76 1.41
N GLY A 134 -6.01 -0.99 1.93
CA GLY A 134 -7.38 -1.45 2.13
C GLY A 134 -7.57 -2.30 3.40
N ILE A 135 -8.81 -2.69 3.64
CA ILE A 135 -9.19 -3.61 4.71
C ILE A 135 -9.22 -5.02 4.10
N PRO A 136 -8.32 -5.94 4.49
CA PRO A 136 -8.35 -7.29 3.96
C PRO A 136 -9.59 -8.03 4.41
N VAL A 137 -10.35 -8.59 3.45
CA VAL A 137 -11.57 -9.35 3.71
C VAL A 137 -11.59 -10.67 2.94
N LEU A 138 -12.20 -11.67 3.56
CA LEU A 138 -12.45 -12.99 3.00
C LEU A 138 -13.90 -13.09 2.55
N LYS A 139 -14.13 -13.56 1.33
CA LYS A 139 -15.48 -13.88 0.83
C LYS A 139 -15.97 -15.19 1.42
N GLN A 140 -17.08 -15.17 2.15
CA GLN A 140 -17.74 -16.35 2.71
C GLN A 140 -19.21 -16.34 2.30
N GLY A 141 -19.53 -16.97 1.17
CA GLY A 141 -20.87 -16.88 0.57
C GLY A 141 -21.22 -15.44 0.22
N SER A 142 -22.30 -14.93 0.80
CA SER A 142 -22.76 -13.54 0.60
C SER A 142 -22.17 -12.55 1.60
N SER A 143 -21.33 -12.99 2.53
CA SER A 143 -20.75 -12.13 3.57
C SER A 143 -19.27 -11.90 3.36
N LEU A 144 -18.78 -10.75 3.85
CA LEU A 144 -17.37 -10.42 3.93
C LEU A 144 -16.90 -10.48 5.38
N LYS A 145 -15.82 -11.17 5.64
CA LYS A 145 -15.23 -11.30 6.96
C LYS A 145 -13.84 -10.70 6.97
N GLY A 146 -13.58 -9.76 7.88
CA GLY A 146 -12.26 -9.16 8.05
C GLY A 146 -11.18 -10.19 8.37
N ALA A 147 -10.07 -10.13 7.65
CA ALA A 147 -8.92 -11.00 7.85
C ALA A 147 -7.89 -10.37 8.81
N SER A 148 -7.19 -11.20 9.59
CA SER A 148 -6.06 -10.77 10.41
C SER A 148 -4.78 -10.72 9.56
N ALA A 149 -4.75 -9.78 8.63
CA ALA A 149 -3.69 -9.61 7.63
C ALA A 149 -3.46 -8.13 7.35
N VAL A 150 -2.42 -7.82 6.61
CA VAL A 150 -2.19 -6.52 5.95
C VAL A 150 -1.93 -6.77 4.48
N ILE A 151 -2.39 -5.89 3.61
CA ILE A 151 -2.11 -6.00 2.17
C ILE A 151 -1.02 -4.99 1.81
N GLU A 152 -0.12 -5.36 0.90
CA GLU A 152 0.91 -4.44 0.44
C GLU A 152 0.27 -3.29 -0.35
N LYS A 153 0.38 -2.07 0.17
CA LYS A 153 -0.31 -0.88 -0.37
C LYS A 153 0.05 -0.58 -1.82
N ASP A 154 1.29 -0.88 -2.22
CA ASP A 154 1.75 -0.61 -3.58
C ASP A 154 1.03 -1.54 -4.58
N LEU A 155 0.82 -2.81 -4.23
CA LEU A 155 0.06 -3.76 -5.05
C LEU A 155 -1.41 -3.34 -5.18
N VAL A 156 -2.02 -2.88 -4.08
CA VAL A 156 -3.40 -2.39 -4.12
C VAL A 156 -3.50 -1.09 -4.94
N SER A 157 -2.50 -0.22 -4.89
CA SER A 157 -2.48 0.99 -5.71
C SER A 157 -2.44 0.66 -7.20
N GLY A 158 -1.66 -0.36 -7.60
CA GLY A 158 -1.66 -0.87 -8.97
C GLY A 158 -3.00 -1.47 -9.38
N LEU A 159 -3.62 -2.26 -8.48
CA LEU A 159 -4.95 -2.84 -8.71
C LEU A 159 -6.03 -1.74 -8.83
N LEU A 160 -6.00 -0.73 -7.97
CA LEU A 160 -6.91 0.41 -8.02
C LEU A 160 -6.76 1.18 -9.34
N ALA A 161 -5.52 1.47 -9.74
CA ALA A 161 -5.25 2.14 -11.01
C ALA A 161 -5.75 1.34 -12.22
N ASP A 162 -5.62 0.01 -12.18
CA ASP A 162 -6.15 -0.87 -13.22
C ASP A 162 -7.68 -0.87 -13.25
N GLN A 163 -8.34 -1.04 -12.10
CA GLN A 163 -9.81 -1.11 -12.00
C GLN A 163 -10.50 0.24 -12.20
N THR A 164 -9.79 1.35 -12.07
CA THR A 164 -10.29 2.70 -12.42
C THR A 164 -9.94 3.10 -13.85
N ASP A 165 -9.34 2.21 -14.63
CA ASP A 165 -8.85 2.46 -15.98
C ASP A 165 -7.95 3.70 -16.10
N ALA A 166 -7.09 3.91 -15.11
CA ALA A 166 -6.17 5.03 -15.08
C ALA A 166 -5.13 4.95 -16.21
N ASP A 167 -4.70 6.11 -16.71
CA ASP A 167 -3.65 6.21 -17.72
C ASP A 167 -2.25 6.19 -17.10
N MET A 168 -2.14 6.65 -15.86
CA MET A 168 -0.87 6.75 -15.14
C MET A 168 -1.01 6.29 -13.68
N LEU A 169 -0.03 5.48 -13.24
CA LEU A 169 0.19 5.17 -11.82
C LEU A 169 1.42 5.94 -11.34
N MET A 170 1.24 6.89 -10.43
CA MET A 170 2.37 7.59 -9.81
C MET A 170 2.56 7.12 -8.36
N ILE A 171 3.72 6.53 -8.08
CA ILE A 171 4.09 6.09 -6.73
C ILE A 171 5.11 7.06 -6.14
N LEU A 172 4.73 7.68 -5.03
CA LEU A 172 5.59 8.62 -4.32
C LEU A 172 6.33 7.93 -3.17
N THR A 173 7.64 8.13 -3.11
CA THR A 173 8.54 7.52 -2.11
C THR A 173 9.55 8.57 -1.60
N ASN A 174 10.63 8.15 -0.96
CA ASN A 174 11.70 9.04 -0.51
C ASN A 174 12.79 9.23 -1.57
N ASP A 175 12.87 8.33 -2.54
CA ASP A 175 13.90 8.29 -3.55
C ASP A 175 13.39 8.94 -4.85
N GLU A 176 14.21 9.80 -5.47
CA GLU A 176 13.85 10.45 -6.74
C GLU A 176 13.81 9.46 -7.90
N PHE A 177 14.72 8.47 -7.89
CA PHE A 177 14.80 7.42 -8.90
C PHE A 177 14.80 6.04 -8.25
N VAL A 178 14.38 5.05 -9.01
CA VAL A 178 14.65 3.65 -8.70
C VAL A 178 16.11 3.36 -8.99
N ASN A 179 16.81 2.80 -8.01
CA ASN A 179 18.22 2.44 -8.17
C ASN A 179 18.37 0.92 -8.14
N ILE A 180 19.22 0.39 -9.01
CA ILE A 180 19.75 -0.98 -8.93
C ILE A 180 21.12 -0.96 -8.25
N LYS A 181 21.53 -2.09 -7.69
CA LYS A 181 22.78 -2.23 -6.91
C LYS A 181 22.92 -1.19 -5.78
N TYR A 182 21.78 -0.89 -5.14
CA TYR A 182 21.67 0.16 -4.14
C TYR A 182 22.70 0.02 -3.01
N GLY A 183 23.37 1.14 -2.68
CA GLY A 183 24.39 1.21 -1.62
C GLY A 183 25.75 0.64 -2.00
N THR A 184 25.98 0.33 -3.27
CA THR A 184 27.28 -0.11 -3.79
C THR A 184 27.93 0.97 -4.65
N PRO A 185 29.25 0.91 -4.92
CA PRO A 185 29.92 1.81 -5.86
C PRO A 185 29.38 1.74 -7.30
N GLU A 186 28.63 0.67 -7.60
CA GLU A 186 28.03 0.41 -8.91
C GLU A 186 26.55 0.80 -8.97
N GLU A 187 26.06 1.59 -8.03
CA GLU A 187 24.67 2.03 -7.98
C GLU A 187 24.31 2.83 -9.25
N VAL A 188 23.20 2.44 -9.89
CA VAL A 188 22.71 3.07 -11.12
C VAL A 188 21.27 3.50 -10.93
N ALA A 189 21.00 4.78 -11.19
CA ALA A 189 19.64 5.32 -11.22
C ALA A 189 18.96 5.01 -12.56
N LEU A 190 17.81 4.35 -12.51
CA LEU A 190 17.00 4.04 -13.67
C LEU A 190 16.06 5.21 -13.97
N LYS A 191 16.21 5.84 -15.15
CA LYS A 191 15.33 6.95 -15.55
C LYS A 191 14.10 6.47 -16.34
N GLN A 192 14.31 5.51 -17.21
CA GLN A 192 13.27 4.88 -18.00
C GLN A 192 13.61 3.41 -18.19
N ILE A 193 12.65 2.54 -18.00
CA ILE A 193 12.77 1.10 -18.21
C ILE A 193 11.46 0.54 -18.77
N THR A 194 11.56 -0.54 -19.52
CA THR A 194 10.41 -1.33 -19.92
C THR A 194 10.00 -2.33 -18.84
N ALA A 195 8.79 -2.84 -18.93
CA ALA A 195 8.32 -3.91 -18.06
C ALA A 195 9.20 -5.19 -18.17
N GLU A 196 9.77 -5.47 -19.34
CA GLU A 196 10.68 -6.60 -19.54
C GLU A 196 12.02 -6.40 -18.83
N GLU A 197 12.63 -5.23 -18.97
CA GLU A 197 13.84 -4.86 -18.22
C GLU A 197 13.59 -4.90 -16.71
N ALA A 198 12.46 -4.35 -16.26
CA ALA A 198 12.08 -4.42 -14.85
C ALA A 198 11.96 -5.85 -14.33
N ARG A 199 11.35 -6.77 -15.10
CA ARG A 199 11.28 -8.20 -14.74
C ARG A 199 12.66 -8.85 -14.68
N THR A 200 13.56 -8.48 -15.57
CA THR A 200 14.95 -8.96 -15.56
C THR A 200 15.67 -8.52 -14.26
N HIS A 201 15.53 -7.25 -13.87
CA HIS A 201 16.09 -6.75 -12.61
C HIS A 201 15.45 -7.41 -11.37
N ILE A 202 14.13 -7.71 -11.42
CA ILE A 202 13.45 -8.49 -10.37
C ILE A 202 14.05 -9.88 -10.24
N ALA A 203 14.21 -10.59 -11.36
CA ALA A 203 14.78 -11.94 -11.38
C ALA A 203 16.23 -11.99 -10.86
N ASN A 204 16.99 -10.95 -11.12
CA ASN A 204 18.36 -10.78 -10.63
C ASN A 204 18.45 -10.29 -9.17
N HIS A 205 17.31 -10.08 -8.48
CA HIS A 205 17.23 -9.56 -7.10
C HIS A 205 17.93 -8.20 -6.90
N GLU A 206 17.89 -7.33 -7.90
CA GLU A 206 18.58 -6.04 -7.88
C GLU A 206 17.80 -4.94 -7.14
N PHE A 207 16.53 -5.18 -6.80
CA PHE A 207 15.70 -4.26 -6.01
C PHE A 207 15.62 -4.67 -4.54
N GLY A 208 15.62 -3.68 -3.64
CA GLY A 208 15.43 -3.91 -2.22
C GLY A 208 14.07 -4.55 -1.91
N VAL A 209 14.08 -5.76 -1.35
CA VAL A 209 12.93 -6.67 -1.19
C VAL A 209 11.76 -6.04 -0.40
N ASN A 210 12.07 -5.19 0.58
CA ASN A 210 11.06 -4.69 1.53
C ASN A 210 10.43 -3.34 1.15
N LYS A 211 10.99 -2.61 0.20
CA LYS A 211 10.54 -1.24 -0.11
C LYS A 211 10.33 -0.99 -1.60
N MET A 212 11.31 -1.31 -2.44
CA MET A 212 11.27 -0.95 -3.86
C MET A 212 10.59 -2.05 -4.69
N LEU A 213 10.85 -3.32 -4.43
CA LEU A 213 10.30 -4.44 -5.18
C LEU A 213 8.77 -4.39 -5.32
N PRO A 214 7.95 -4.19 -4.26
CA PRO A 214 6.50 -4.12 -4.42
C PRO A 214 6.02 -2.97 -5.32
N LYS A 215 6.76 -1.85 -5.36
CA LYS A 215 6.46 -0.70 -6.23
C LYS A 215 6.68 -1.03 -7.69
N ILE A 216 7.82 -1.71 -7.98
CA ILE A 216 8.14 -2.16 -9.33
C ILE A 216 7.14 -3.21 -9.79
N GLU A 217 6.82 -4.21 -8.96
CA GLU A 217 5.82 -5.24 -9.28
C GLU A 217 4.45 -4.62 -9.59
N ALA A 218 3.99 -3.69 -8.76
CA ALA A 218 2.73 -2.97 -8.98
C ALA A 218 2.75 -2.19 -10.29
N SER A 219 3.85 -1.50 -10.59
CA SER A 219 4.03 -0.71 -11.80
C SER A 219 4.05 -1.59 -13.05
N VAL A 220 4.82 -2.67 -13.04
CA VAL A 220 4.90 -3.66 -14.15
C VAL A 220 3.53 -4.28 -14.42
N ASN A 221 2.83 -4.72 -13.36
CA ASN A 221 1.51 -5.30 -13.51
C ASN A 221 0.50 -4.31 -14.10
N PHE A 222 0.57 -3.04 -13.72
CA PHE A 222 -0.31 -2.00 -14.23
C PHE A 222 -0.07 -1.69 -15.70
N VAL A 223 1.19 -1.45 -16.11
CA VAL A 223 1.50 -1.07 -17.50
C VAL A 223 1.27 -2.20 -18.49
N CYS A 224 1.45 -3.45 -18.06
CA CYS A 224 1.22 -4.62 -18.94
C CYS A 224 -0.26 -4.93 -19.22
N ARG A 225 -1.22 -4.26 -18.52
CA ARG A 225 -2.65 -4.51 -18.75
C ARG A 225 -3.22 -3.80 -19.97
N ARG A 226 -2.65 -2.67 -20.33
CA ARG A 226 -3.08 -1.87 -21.50
C ARG A 226 -1.88 -1.11 -22.05
N GLU A 227 -1.71 -1.14 -23.37
CA GLU A 227 -0.78 -0.25 -24.08
C GLU A 227 -1.07 1.22 -23.73
N GLU A 228 -0.10 2.10 -23.88
CA GLU A 228 -0.16 3.53 -23.56
C GLU A 228 -0.17 3.88 -22.07
N ARG A 229 -0.32 2.92 -21.15
CA ARG A 229 -0.17 3.18 -19.73
C ARG A 229 1.29 3.42 -19.35
N SER A 230 1.49 4.29 -18.37
CA SER A 230 2.81 4.52 -17.77
C SER A 230 2.73 4.47 -16.25
N ALA A 231 3.79 3.99 -15.62
CA ALA A 231 3.97 4.13 -14.19
C ALA A 231 5.21 4.99 -13.91
N VAL A 232 5.11 5.83 -12.87
CA VAL A 232 6.19 6.74 -12.48
C VAL A 232 6.47 6.57 -11.00
N ILE A 233 7.73 6.34 -10.64
CA ILE A 233 8.19 6.25 -9.25
C ILE A 233 9.14 7.42 -9.00
N THR A 234 8.84 8.24 -7.98
CA THR A 234 9.66 9.41 -7.65
C THR A 234 9.48 9.83 -6.19
N SER A 235 10.24 10.82 -5.75
CA SER A 235 10.07 11.42 -4.42
C SER A 235 8.90 12.41 -4.38
N ILE A 236 8.35 12.61 -3.17
CA ILE A 236 7.18 13.49 -2.95
C ILE A 236 7.43 14.91 -3.44
N ASP A 237 8.60 15.46 -3.18
CA ASP A 237 8.99 16.82 -3.57
C ASP A 237 9.18 16.98 -5.09
N LYS A 238 9.37 15.88 -5.81
CA LYS A 238 9.54 15.83 -7.27
C LYS A 238 8.27 15.45 -8.04
N ALA A 239 7.17 15.18 -7.36
CA ALA A 239 5.93 14.70 -7.97
C ALA A 239 5.47 15.54 -9.18
N LEU A 240 5.51 16.88 -9.07
CA LEU A 240 5.08 17.76 -10.16
C LEU A 240 6.04 17.73 -11.36
N ASP A 241 7.35 17.66 -11.11
CA ASP A 241 8.34 17.56 -12.18
C ASP A 241 8.29 16.20 -12.87
N ALA A 242 8.05 15.14 -12.09
CA ALA A 242 7.85 13.79 -12.63
C ALA A 242 6.56 13.69 -13.47
N TYR A 243 5.45 14.31 -13.04
CA TYR A 243 4.23 14.41 -13.85
C TYR A 243 4.47 15.12 -15.18
N ARG A 244 5.39 16.08 -15.23
CA ARG A 244 5.81 16.79 -16.45
C ARG A 244 6.88 16.07 -17.27
N GLY A 245 7.25 14.85 -16.88
CA GLY A 245 8.27 14.04 -17.57
C GLY A 245 9.70 14.51 -17.38
N LYS A 246 10.00 15.31 -16.34
CA LYS A 246 11.34 15.88 -16.14
C LYS A 246 12.25 15.03 -15.26
N THR A 247 11.67 14.18 -14.41
CA THR A 247 12.41 13.37 -13.44
C THR A 247 11.59 12.14 -13.04
N GLY A 248 12.16 11.29 -12.16
CA GLY A 248 11.57 10.03 -11.72
C GLY A 248 11.89 8.86 -12.65
N THR A 249 11.61 7.66 -12.19
CA THR A 249 11.71 6.45 -13.02
C THR A 249 10.39 6.20 -13.70
N VAL A 250 10.39 6.21 -15.03
CA VAL A 250 9.23 5.90 -15.87
C VAL A 250 9.29 4.43 -16.29
N ILE A 251 8.19 3.71 -16.11
CA ILE A 251 8.03 2.30 -16.51
C ILE A 251 6.92 2.25 -17.57
N THR A 252 7.19 1.60 -18.69
CA THR A 252 6.24 1.38 -19.78
C THR A 252 6.13 -0.11 -20.10
N ALA A 253 5.14 -0.49 -20.93
CA ALA A 253 4.96 -1.87 -21.38
C ALA A 253 6.17 -2.38 -22.18
#